data_c8a8562d74ce103fa5cce606adc50459
#
_entry.id   c8a8562d74ce103fa5cce606adc50459
#
_cell.length_a   1.000
_cell.length_b   1.000
_cell.length_c   1.000
_cell.angle_alpha   90.00
_cell.angle_beta   90.00
_cell.angle_gamma   90.00
#
_symmetry.space_group_name_H-M   'P 1'
#
loop_
_entity.id
_entity.type
_entity.pdbx_description
1 polymer ?
#
loop_
_entity_poly.entity_id
_entity_poly.type
_entity_poly.pdbx_seq_one_letter_code
_entity_poly.pdbx_strand_id
1 'polypeptide(L)'
;MKKLFYFTFLLFACETENYETGQGQYSLMQADLCELTINSQQQGTSFVTDDGDAYTAKAPYTATWIATADTTYRTLIYYNKVDNSQAEVIIVSAVPTLIPREHWRLKDLQQDPLNIESAWLSKSG
;
A
#
# COMPACT_ATOMS: atom_id res chain seq x y z
N MET A 1 22.82 -6.64 -56.97
CA MET A 1 21.43 -6.46 -56.44
C MET A 1 21.06 -7.47 -55.37
N LYS A 2 21.51 -8.71 -55.42
CA LYS A 2 21.23 -9.69 -54.38
C LYS A 2 21.87 -9.38 -53.02
N LYS A 3 22.95 -8.64 -52.94
CA LYS A 3 23.61 -8.26 -51.69
C LYS A 3 22.90 -7.13 -50.92
N LEU A 4 22.13 -6.32 -51.58
CA LEU A 4 21.35 -5.25 -50.94
C LEU A 4 20.12 -5.78 -50.22
N PHE A 5 19.57 -6.91 -50.67
CA PHE A 5 18.41 -7.54 -50.09
C PHE A 5 18.72 -8.19 -48.74
N TYR A 6 19.93 -8.71 -48.55
CA TYR A 6 20.37 -9.28 -47.28
C TYR A 6 20.63 -8.24 -46.18
N PHE A 7 21.01 -7.02 -46.57
CA PHE A 7 21.25 -5.95 -45.62
C PHE A 7 19.98 -5.34 -45.07
N THR A 8 18.90 -5.36 -45.85
CA THR A 8 17.58 -4.88 -45.41
C THR A 8 16.92 -5.83 -44.43
N PHE A 9 17.22 -7.13 -44.50
CA PHE A 9 16.67 -8.14 -43.59
C PHE A 9 17.27 -8.08 -42.18
N LEU A 10 18.50 -7.58 -42.03
CA LEU A 10 19.15 -7.40 -40.72
C LEU A 10 18.60 -6.21 -39.90
N LEU A 11 17.91 -5.27 -40.57
CA LEU A 11 17.27 -4.13 -39.89
C LEU A 11 15.93 -4.47 -39.22
N PHE A 12 15.34 -5.62 -39.55
CA PHE A 12 14.11 -6.10 -38.91
C PHE A 12 14.36 -6.99 -37.67
N ALA A 13 15.61 -7.24 -37.32
CA ALA A 13 15.97 -8.06 -36.16
C ALA A 13 16.08 -7.29 -34.82
N CYS A 14 15.68 -6.01 -34.80
CA CYS A 14 15.40 -5.34 -33.54
C CYS A 14 13.99 -5.75 -33.09
N GLU A 15 13.88 -6.92 -32.44
CA GLU A 15 12.76 -7.17 -31.55
C GLU A 15 12.87 -6.11 -30.44
N THR A 16 12.01 -5.12 -30.52
CA THR A 16 11.69 -4.33 -29.36
C THR A 16 11.06 -5.30 -28.39
N GLU A 17 11.82 -5.68 -27.36
CA GLU A 17 11.21 -6.33 -26.20
C GLU A 17 10.04 -5.45 -25.78
N ASN A 18 8.84 -5.91 -26.04
CA ASN A 18 7.66 -5.31 -25.47
C ASN A 18 7.79 -5.49 -23.95
N TYR A 19 8.36 -4.49 -23.30
CA TYR A 19 8.12 -4.35 -21.87
C TYR A 19 6.62 -4.38 -21.68
N GLU A 20 6.13 -5.44 -21.06
CA GLU A 20 4.74 -5.49 -20.62
C GLU A 20 4.52 -4.29 -19.69
N THR A 21 4.07 -3.21 -20.29
CA THR A 21 3.71 -2.00 -19.56
C THR A 21 2.44 -2.30 -18.77
N GLY A 22 2.65 -2.86 -17.57
CA GLY A 22 1.70 -2.65 -16.53
C GLY A 22 0.31 -3.24 -16.68
N GLN A 23 0.15 -4.39 -17.34
CA GLN A 23 -1.14 -5.09 -17.40
C GLN A 23 -1.28 -6.25 -16.39
N GLY A 24 -0.25 -6.47 -15.56
CA GLY A 24 -0.30 -7.46 -14.50
C GLY A 24 -1.15 -7.00 -13.32
N GLN A 25 -1.64 -7.95 -12.54
CA GLN A 25 -2.41 -7.70 -11.31
C GLN A 25 -1.74 -6.72 -10.34
N TYR A 26 -0.42 -6.62 -10.36
CA TYR A 26 0.35 -5.78 -9.46
C TYR A 26 0.85 -4.46 -10.07
N SER A 27 0.61 -4.23 -11.35
CA SER A 27 1.21 -3.10 -12.06
C SER A 27 0.58 -1.73 -11.74
N LEU A 28 -0.66 -1.72 -11.32
CA LEU A 28 -1.41 -0.53 -10.88
C LEU A 28 -1.62 -0.52 -9.36
N MET A 29 -0.97 -1.44 -8.66
CA MET A 29 -1.10 -1.57 -7.22
C MET A 29 -0.51 -0.35 -6.52
N GLN A 30 -1.31 0.26 -5.66
CA GLN A 30 -0.90 1.34 -4.77
C GLN A 30 -0.62 0.79 -3.37
N ALA A 31 0.23 1.47 -2.63
CA ALA A 31 0.56 1.13 -1.26
C ALA A 31 0.51 2.40 -0.40
N ASP A 32 -0.43 2.44 0.53
CA ASP A 32 -0.63 3.58 1.40
C ASP A 32 -0.80 3.16 2.86
N LEU A 33 -0.34 4.03 3.75
CA LEU A 33 -0.69 3.95 5.15
C LEU A 33 -2.14 4.39 5.33
N CYS A 34 -2.94 3.54 5.95
CA CYS A 34 -4.39 3.73 6.04
C CYS A 34 -4.92 3.36 7.42
N GLU A 35 -6.10 3.90 7.74
CA GLU A 35 -6.94 3.37 8.81
C GLU A 35 -7.96 2.39 8.21
N LEU A 36 -7.85 1.13 8.58
CA LEU A 36 -8.77 0.08 8.18
C LEU A 36 -9.92 -0.02 9.19
N THR A 37 -11.14 0.16 8.70
CA THR A 37 -12.35 0.02 9.52
C THR A 37 -12.79 -1.43 9.57
N ILE A 38 -12.98 -1.94 10.77
CA ILE A 38 -13.42 -3.31 11.05
C ILE A 38 -14.89 -3.30 11.46
N ASN A 39 -15.67 -4.19 10.87
CA ASN A 39 -17.10 -4.36 11.20
C ASN A 39 -17.31 -5.28 12.42
N SER A 40 -18.58 -5.52 12.77
CA SER A 40 -18.98 -6.41 13.88
C SER A 40 -18.60 -7.87 13.69
N GLN A 41 -18.27 -8.28 12.46
CA GLN A 41 -17.85 -9.63 12.11
C GLN A 41 -16.32 -9.79 12.01
N GLN A 42 -15.57 -8.83 12.52
CA GLN A 42 -14.10 -8.78 12.44
C GLN A 42 -13.55 -8.79 11.02
N GLN A 43 -14.22 -8.07 10.11
CA GLN A 43 -13.82 -7.94 8.71
C GLN A 43 -13.50 -6.50 8.37
N GLY A 44 -12.42 -6.29 7.63
CA GLY A 44 -12.07 -4.99 7.06
C GLY A 44 -12.97 -4.67 5.88
N THR A 45 -13.77 -3.61 5.99
CA THR A 45 -14.78 -3.24 4.98
C THR A 45 -14.47 -1.96 4.25
N SER A 46 -13.74 -1.04 4.89
CA SER A 46 -13.35 0.24 4.30
C SER A 46 -12.04 0.74 4.91
N PHE A 47 -11.39 1.63 4.22
CA PHE A 47 -10.17 2.27 4.71
C PHE A 47 -10.05 3.70 4.24
N VAL A 48 -9.33 4.50 5.01
CA VAL A 48 -9.01 5.90 4.70
C VAL A 48 -7.50 6.05 4.64
N THR A 49 -6.99 6.58 3.55
CA THR A 49 -5.56 6.85 3.39
C THR A 49 -5.11 8.07 4.18
N ASP A 50 -3.82 8.21 4.41
CA ASP A 50 -3.25 9.39 5.08
C ASP A 50 -3.50 10.70 4.31
N ASP A 51 -3.69 10.62 3.00
CA ASP A 51 -4.08 11.76 2.17
C ASP A 51 -5.57 12.13 2.32
N GLY A 52 -6.35 11.30 2.99
CA GLY A 52 -7.77 11.52 3.25
C GLY A 52 -8.72 10.91 2.24
N ASP A 53 -8.22 10.08 1.32
CA ASP A 53 -9.05 9.35 0.37
C ASP A 53 -9.70 8.15 1.04
N ALA A 54 -11.01 8.04 0.93
CA ALA A 54 -11.79 6.95 1.51
C ALA A 54 -12.20 5.93 0.44
N TYR A 55 -11.96 4.67 0.72
CA TYR A 55 -12.31 3.55 -0.17
C TYR A 55 -13.10 2.48 0.58
N THR A 56 -14.07 1.90 -0.11
CA THR A 56 -14.75 0.68 0.33
C THR A 56 -14.07 -0.52 -0.30
N ALA A 57 -13.77 -1.54 0.49
CA ALA A 57 -13.19 -2.78 -0.02
C ALA A 57 -14.20 -3.52 -0.90
N LYS A 58 -13.77 -3.94 -2.09
CA LYS A 58 -14.59 -4.73 -3.03
C LYS A 58 -15.08 -6.03 -2.41
N ALA A 59 -14.24 -6.65 -1.58
CA ALA A 59 -14.58 -7.82 -0.78
C ALA A 59 -14.09 -7.61 0.67
N PRO A 60 -14.83 -8.08 1.68
CA PRO A 60 -14.39 -7.97 3.07
C PRO A 60 -13.03 -8.66 3.28
N TYR A 61 -12.12 -7.98 3.96
CA TYR A 61 -10.82 -8.52 4.30
C TYR A 61 -10.86 -9.19 5.67
N THR A 62 -10.33 -10.40 5.75
CA THR A 62 -10.23 -11.16 7.01
C THR A 62 -8.77 -11.54 7.30
N ALA A 63 -8.37 -11.47 8.56
CA ALA A 63 -7.05 -11.90 8.99
C ALA A 63 -7.06 -12.33 10.45
N THR A 64 -6.15 -13.21 10.80
CA THR A 64 -6.03 -13.73 12.17
C THR A 64 -5.57 -12.70 13.20
N TRP A 65 -4.90 -11.64 12.76
CA TRP A 65 -4.44 -10.55 13.62
C TRP A 65 -5.54 -9.55 13.99
N ILE A 66 -6.69 -9.59 13.32
CA ILE A 66 -7.85 -8.76 13.65
C ILE A 66 -8.56 -9.36 14.86
N ALA A 67 -8.24 -8.84 16.05
CA ALA A 67 -8.73 -9.39 17.30
C ALA A 67 -10.01 -8.71 17.79
N THR A 68 -10.26 -7.45 17.42
CA THR A 68 -11.37 -6.64 17.93
C THR A 68 -12.32 -6.25 16.81
N ALA A 69 -13.61 -6.44 17.05
CA ALA A 69 -14.67 -5.96 16.15
C ALA A 69 -14.99 -4.48 16.38
N ASP A 70 -15.66 -3.84 15.42
CA ASP A 70 -16.15 -2.45 15.51
C ASP A 70 -15.06 -1.43 15.90
N THR A 71 -13.90 -1.56 15.32
CA THR A 71 -12.75 -0.69 15.59
C THR A 71 -12.00 -0.33 14.31
N THR A 72 -10.97 0.50 14.44
CA THR A 72 -10.05 0.82 13.36
C THR A 72 -8.63 0.35 13.68
N TYR A 73 -7.92 -0.09 12.66
CA TYR A 73 -6.52 -0.48 12.77
C TYR A 73 -5.66 0.36 11.85
N ARG A 74 -4.51 0.77 12.34
CA ARG A 74 -3.48 1.38 11.51
C ARG A 74 -2.77 0.31 10.68
N THR A 75 -2.80 0.45 9.35
CA THR A 75 -2.33 -0.58 8.42
C THR A 75 -1.60 0.04 7.24
N LEU A 76 -0.73 -0.76 6.63
CA LEU A 76 -0.22 -0.52 5.29
C LEU A 76 -1.04 -1.41 4.34
N ILE A 77 -1.76 -0.80 3.41
CA ILE A 77 -2.64 -1.51 2.48
C ILE A 77 -2.10 -1.41 1.06
N TYR A 78 -1.97 -2.56 0.42
CA TYR A 78 -1.70 -2.68 -1.01
C TYR A 78 -3.02 -2.96 -1.72
N TYR A 79 -3.39 -2.11 -2.66
CA TYR A 79 -4.69 -2.17 -3.30
C TYR A 79 -4.68 -1.68 -4.74
N ASN A 80 -5.66 -2.12 -5.52
CA ASN A 80 -5.97 -1.59 -6.85
C ASN A 80 -7.24 -0.75 -6.78
N LYS A 81 -7.21 0.44 -7.34
CA LYS A 81 -8.41 1.25 -7.47
C LYS A 81 -9.35 0.62 -8.50
N VAL A 82 -10.59 0.38 -8.08
CA VAL A 82 -11.67 -0.05 -8.99
C VAL A 82 -12.37 1.18 -9.56
N ASP A 83 -12.68 2.13 -8.68
CA ASP A 83 -13.23 3.45 -9.01
C ASP A 83 -12.82 4.49 -7.95
N ASN A 84 -13.44 5.66 -7.94
CA ASN A 84 -13.12 6.73 -7.01
C ASN A 84 -13.46 6.43 -5.54
N SER A 85 -14.30 5.43 -5.28
CA SER A 85 -14.80 5.08 -3.96
C SER A 85 -14.59 3.61 -3.58
N GLN A 86 -14.16 2.77 -4.52
CA GLN A 86 -13.99 1.34 -4.30
C GLN A 86 -12.58 0.88 -4.69
N ALA A 87 -12.01 0.02 -3.87
CA ALA A 87 -10.70 -0.57 -4.09
C ALA A 87 -10.71 -2.08 -3.83
N GLU A 88 -9.90 -2.79 -4.60
CA GLU A 88 -9.62 -4.20 -4.37
C GLU A 88 -8.39 -4.32 -3.48
N VAL A 89 -8.58 -4.81 -2.26
CA VAL A 89 -7.50 -5.00 -1.29
C VAL A 89 -6.72 -6.26 -1.64
N ILE A 90 -5.41 -6.12 -1.80
CA ILE A 90 -4.50 -7.22 -2.15
C ILE A 90 -3.78 -7.74 -0.91
N ILE A 91 -3.10 -6.86 -0.19
CA ILE A 91 -2.33 -7.20 1.01
C ILE A 91 -2.58 -6.15 2.07
N VAL A 92 -2.73 -6.58 3.31
CA VAL A 92 -2.82 -5.69 4.48
C VAL A 92 -1.78 -6.12 5.50
N SER A 93 -0.94 -5.17 5.89
CA SER A 93 0.05 -5.35 6.96
C SER A 93 -0.32 -4.48 8.15
N ALA A 94 -0.47 -5.07 9.33
CA ALA A 94 -0.68 -4.32 10.55
C ALA A 94 0.56 -3.48 10.87
N VAL A 95 0.34 -2.21 11.23
CA VAL A 95 1.41 -1.31 11.66
C VAL A 95 1.40 -1.22 13.18
N PRO A 96 2.53 -1.50 13.86
CA PRO A 96 2.61 -1.35 15.30
C PRO A 96 2.33 0.09 15.72
N THR A 97 1.40 0.29 16.63
CA THR A 97 1.13 1.60 17.21
C THR A 97 2.01 1.77 18.46
N LEU A 98 2.80 2.84 18.46
CA LEU A 98 3.61 3.17 19.63
C LEU A 98 2.71 3.70 20.73
N ILE A 99 2.75 3.03 21.89
CA ILE A 99 2.02 3.48 23.07
C ILE A 99 3.00 4.30 23.93
N PRO A 100 2.74 5.59 24.17
CA PRO A 100 3.56 6.39 25.06
C PRO A 100 3.59 5.76 26.47
N ARG A 101 4.77 5.67 27.04
CA ARG A 101 4.96 5.19 28.41
C ARG A 101 5.61 6.27 29.27
N GLU A 102 5.33 6.27 30.55
CA GLU A 102 5.98 7.15 31.49
C GLU A 102 7.49 6.88 31.50
N HIS A 103 8.30 7.95 31.54
CA HIS A 103 9.76 7.91 31.43
C HIS A 103 10.42 6.89 32.38
N TRP A 104 9.94 6.79 33.61
CA TRP A 104 10.49 5.89 34.62
C TRP A 104 10.22 4.39 34.36
N ARG A 105 9.29 4.07 33.44
CA ARG A 105 9.01 2.69 33.00
C ARG A 105 9.86 2.25 31.81
N LEU A 106 10.62 3.17 31.23
CA LEU A 106 11.48 2.88 30.09
C LEU A 106 12.84 2.41 30.61
N LYS A 107 13.20 1.17 30.30
CA LYS A 107 14.54 0.65 30.51
C LYS A 107 15.37 0.96 29.27
N ASP A 108 16.65 1.36 29.48
CA ASP A 108 17.60 1.62 28.39
C ASP A 108 17.14 2.71 27.38
N LEU A 109 16.65 3.84 27.91
CA LEU A 109 16.30 4.99 27.10
C LEU A 109 17.57 5.60 26.48
N GLN A 110 17.69 5.55 25.16
CA GLN A 110 18.72 6.30 24.43
C GLN A 110 18.31 7.78 24.37
N GLN A 111 19.16 8.65 24.89
CA GLN A 111 18.94 10.10 24.94
C GLN A 111 19.79 10.84 23.91
N ASP A 112 19.99 10.24 22.73
CA ASP A 112 20.69 10.93 21.65
C ASP A 112 19.85 12.08 21.10
N PRO A 113 20.44 13.27 20.87
CA PRO A 113 19.69 14.40 20.31
C PRO A 113 19.26 14.09 18.88
N LEU A 114 17.96 14.18 18.63
CA LEU A 114 17.36 14.03 17.31
C LEU A 114 16.98 15.39 16.76
N ASN A 115 17.41 15.70 15.54
CA ASN A 115 16.94 16.86 14.79
C ASN A 115 15.77 16.44 13.92
N ILE A 116 14.61 17.08 14.11
CA ILE A 116 13.44 16.87 13.27
C ILE A 116 13.52 17.87 12.11
N GLU A 117 13.75 17.37 10.89
CA GLU A 117 13.79 18.21 9.69
C GLU A 117 12.37 18.58 9.21
N SER A 118 11.43 17.66 9.33
CA SER A 118 10.02 17.90 9.00
C SER A 118 9.10 17.01 9.80
N ALA A 119 7.91 17.49 10.08
CA ALA A 119 6.84 16.72 10.71
C ALA A 119 5.50 17.09 10.07
N TRP A 120 4.65 16.10 9.85
CA TRP A 120 3.29 16.28 9.33
C TRP A 120 2.32 15.34 10.02
N LEU A 121 1.07 15.73 10.06
CA LEU A 121 -0.01 14.90 10.55
C LEU A 121 -0.82 14.37 9.37
N SER A 122 -1.15 13.09 9.40
CA SER A 122 -2.03 12.51 8.40
C SER A 122 -3.48 12.97 8.59
N LYS A 123 -4.26 13.01 7.51
CA LYS A 123 -5.68 13.37 7.58
C LYS A 123 -6.54 12.26 8.20
N SER A 124 -6.04 11.04 8.21
CA SER A 124 -6.73 9.88 8.78
C SER A 124 -6.44 9.66 10.26
N GLY A 125 -5.53 10.41 10.84
CA GLY A 125 -5.26 10.30 12.29
C GLY A 125 -3.82 10.36 12.70
#